data_cb976d69a7549b1d5942e8aeb0f89eda
#
_entry.id   cb976d69a7549b1d5942e8aeb0f89eda
#
_cell.length_a   1.000
_cell.length_b   1.000
_cell.length_c   1.000
_cell.angle_alpha   90.00
_cell.angle_beta   90.00
_cell.angle_gamma   90.00
#
_symmetry.space_group_name_H-M   'P 1'
#
loop_
_entity.id
_entity.type
_entity.pdbx_description
1 polymer ?
#
loop_
_entity_poly.entity_id
_entity_poly.type
_entity_poly.pdbx_seq_one_letter_code
_entity_poly.pdbx_strand_id
1 'polypeptide(L)'
;MTWNNVKPEVEVYGTNGIANAGFLIRAGQVSLPMHIQYVLGVLGGSMATPYELMHLQTETQRFLGAGNFTWSVIGVGYPAEFHLGAVAMAMGGHVRVGMEDNIYVKRNVLAKSNAELVEKIVKIAELFEREIATPDDARQQLGLKGGDKVKF
;
A
#
# COMPACT_ATOMS: atom_id res chain seq x y z
N MET A 1 -2.45 -6.18 19.32
CA MET A 1 -3.07 -5.08 18.57
C MET A 1 -4.57 -5.01 18.81
N THR A 2 -5.30 -6.10 18.73
CA THR A 2 -6.75 -6.20 19.03
C THR A 2 -7.14 -5.61 20.38
N TRP A 3 -6.36 -5.85 21.44
CA TRP A 3 -6.64 -5.35 22.79
C TRP A 3 -6.65 -3.82 22.90
N ASN A 4 -5.88 -3.14 22.05
CA ASN A 4 -5.81 -1.67 22.03
C ASN A 4 -6.63 -1.05 20.88
N ASN A 5 -7.42 -1.85 20.18
CA ASN A 5 -8.17 -1.43 19.00
C ASN A 5 -7.27 -0.69 17.99
N VAL A 6 -6.09 -1.24 17.72
CA VAL A 6 -5.15 -0.73 16.73
C VAL A 6 -5.17 -1.65 15.51
N LYS A 7 -5.41 -1.08 14.35
CA LYS A 7 -5.39 -1.77 13.07
C LYS A 7 -3.99 -1.68 12.46
N PRO A 8 -3.32 -2.81 12.19
CA PRO A 8 -2.01 -2.76 11.54
C PRO A 8 -2.15 -2.55 10.04
N GLU A 9 -1.20 -1.84 9.47
CA GLU A 9 -0.83 -1.97 8.07
C GLU A 9 0.25 -3.05 7.98
N VAL A 10 0.04 -4.05 7.11
CA VAL A 10 0.93 -5.20 7.00
C VAL A 10 1.75 -5.09 5.73
N GLU A 11 3.04 -4.84 5.86
CA GLU A 11 3.96 -4.79 4.72
C GLU A 11 4.29 -6.21 4.23
N VAL A 12 4.14 -6.41 2.92
CA VAL A 12 4.38 -7.68 2.23
C VAL A 12 5.42 -7.48 1.14
N TYR A 13 6.58 -8.12 1.33
CA TYR A 13 7.73 -8.07 0.43
C TYR A 13 7.80 -9.27 -0.53
N GLY A 14 6.89 -10.23 -0.37
CA GLY A 14 6.80 -11.45 -1.15
C GLY A 14 5.72 -12.37 -0.61
N THR A 15 5.50 -13.53 -1.23
CA THR A 15 4.45 -14.49 -0.86
C THR A 15 4.56 -15.03 0.58
N ASN A 16 5.77 -15.06 1.15
CA ASN A 16 6.02 -15.40 2.54
C ASN A 16 5.31 -14.42 3.50
N GLY A 17 5.24 -13.13 3.15
CA GLY A 17 4.50 -12.12 3.93
C GLY A 17 3.01 -12.43 4.02
N ILE A 18 2.40 -12.91 2.93
CA ILE A 18 0.99 -13.33 2.90
C ILE A 18 0.76 -14.53 3.83
N ALA A 19 1.66 -15.52 3.81
CA ALA A 19 1.58 -16.68 4.70
C ALA A 19 1.71 -16.27 6.18
N ASN A 20 2.63 -15.33 6.49
CA ASN A 20 2.79 -14.78 7.83
C ASN A 20 1.54 -14.02 8.31
N ALA A 21 0.93 -13.18 7.44
CA ALA A 21 -0.33 -12.51 7.75
C ALA A 21 -1.42 -13.54 8.11
N GLY A 22 -1.55 -14.61 7.33
CA GLY A 22 -2.48 -15.70 7.63
C GLY A 22 -2.18 -16.43 8.94
N PHE A 23 -0.93 -16.59 9.30
CA PHE A 23 -0.57 -17.13 10.61
C PHE A 23 -1.05 -16.22 11.76
N LEU A 24 -0.81 -14.90 11.65
CA LEU A 24 -1.24 -13.93 12.65
C LEU A 24 -2.77 -13.85 12.80
N ILE A 25 -3.51 -14.00 11.69
CA ILE A 25 -4.98 -14.08 11.70
C ILE A 25 -5.44 -15.33 12.47
N ARG A 26 -4.91 -16.51 12.12
CA ARG A 26 -5.25 -17.77 12.82
C ARG A 26 -4.88 -17.75 14.30
N ALA A 27 -3.82 -17.06 14.66
CA ALA A 27 -3.40 -16.87 16.04
C ALA A 27 -4.22 -15.81 16.81
N GLY A 28 -5.22 -15.17 16.17
CA GLY A 28 -6.05 -14.13 16.78
C GLY A 28 -5.31 -12.82 17.09
N GLN A 29 -4.13 -12.60 16.50
CA GLN A 29 -3.31 -11.42 16.74
C GLN A 29 -3.73 -10.24 15.85
N VAL A 30 -4.30 -10.52 14.69
CA VAL A 30 -4.81 -9.55 13.72
C VAL A 30 -6.20 -9.96 13.26
N SER A 31 -7.11 -9.01 13.15
CA SER A 31 -8.48 -9.20 12.66
C SER A 31 -8.64 -8.73 11.22
N LEU A 32 -9.57 -9.35 10.51
CA LEU A 32 -10.03 -8.90 9.20
C LEU A 32 -11.15 -7.85 9.33
N PRO A 33 -11.34 -6.96 8.34
CA PRO A 33 -10.47 -6.74 7.19
C PRO A 33 -9.16 -6.06 7.57
N MET A 34 -8.08 -6.33 6.82
CA MET A 34 -6.76 -5.74 7.06
C MET A 34 -6.32 -4.84 5.90
N HIS A 35 -5.28 -4.03 6.11
CA HIS A 35 -4.61 -3.29 5.04
C HIS A 35 -3.27 -3.95 4.72
N ILE A 36 -3.05 -4.25 3.43
CA ILE A 36 -1.81 -4.83 2.91
C ILE A 36 -1.05 -3.77 2.13
N GLN A 37 0.20 -3.55 2.47
CA GLN A 37 1.13 -2.73 1.72
C GLN A 37 2.10 -3.63 0.96
N TYR A 38 1.99 -3.71 -0.36
CA TYR A 38 3.00 -4.41 -1.18
C TYR A 38 4.23 -3.53 -1.36
N VAL A 39 5.37 -3.99 -0.88
CA VAL A 39 6.66 -3.29 -0.97
C VAL A 39 7.53 -4.04 -1.97
N LEU A 40 7.72 -3.46 -3.15
CA LEU A 40 8.38 -4.12 -4.28
C LEU A 40 9.68 -3.44 -4.67
N GLY A 41 10.73 -4.22 -4.91
CA GLY A 41 12.05 -3.72 -5.34
C GLY A 41 13.09 -3.62 -4.22
N VAL A 42 12.77 -4.08 -3.02
CA VAL A 42 13.73 -4.18 -1.91
C VAL A 42 14.57 -5.46 -2.09
N LEU A 43 15.86 -5.40 -1.76
CA LEU A 43 16.74 -6.57 -1.80
C LEU A 43 16.22 -7.67 -0.88
N GLY A 44 16.10 -8.88 -1.42
CA GLY A 44 15.54 -10.02 -0.72
C GLY A 44 14.01 -10.15 -0.78
N GLY A 45 13.32 -9.15 -1.35
CA GLY A 45 11.89 -9.18 -1.65
C GLY A 45 11.59 -9.41 -3.13
N SER A 46 10.32 -9.29 -3.51
CA SER A 46 9.87 -9.36 -4.91
C SER A 46 10.34 -8.16 -5.71
N MET A 47 10.56 -8.37 -7.01
CA MET A 47 10.97 -7.31 -7.93
C MET A 47 9.86 -6.27 -8.13
N ALA A 48 10.26 -5.01 -8.38
CA ALA A 48 9.34 -3.91 -8.66
C ALA A 48 8.79 -3.98 -10.11
N THR A 49 7.99 -5.00 -10.40
CA THR A 49 7.36 -5.22 -11.70
C THR A 49 5.85 -5.33 -11.60
N PRO A 50 5.09 -4.94 -12.64
CA PRO A 50 3.64 -5.18 -12.70
C PRO A 50 3.26 -6.65 -12.49
N TYR A 51 4.05 -7.57 -13.00
CA TYR A 51 3.82 -9.01 -12.83
C TYR A 51 3.82 -9.42 -11.36
N GLU A 52 4.84 -8.99 -10.60
CA GLU A 52 4.95 -9.30 -9.16
C GLU A 52 3.80 -8.68 -8.37
N LEU A 53 3.40 -7.44 -8.68
CA LEU A 53 2.24 -6.80 -8.04
C LEU A 53 0.97 -7.60 -8.28
N MET A 54 0.69 -7.98 -9.54
CA MET A 54 -0.47 -8.78 -9.90
C MET A 54 -0.45 -10.16 -9.22
N HIS A 55 0.72 -10.79 -9.19
CA HIS A 55 0.91 -12.08 -8.54
C HIS A 55 0.60 -12.00 -7.04
N LEU A 56 1.22 -11.06 -6.31
CA LEU A 56 0.99 -10.92 -4.87
C LEU A 56 -0.46 -10.55 -4.54
N GLN A 57 -1.08 -9.66 -5.32
CA GLN A 57 -2.48 -9.29 -5.15
C GLN A 57 -3.41 -10.50 -5.35
N THR A 58 -3.16 -11.31 -6.39
CA THR A 58 -3.91 -12.53 -6.67
C THR A 58 -3.75 -13.56 -5.54
N GLU A 59 -2.52 -13.79 -5.08
CA GLU A 59 -2.26 -14.72 -3.97
C GLU A 59 -2.90 -14.23 -2.67
N THR A 60 -2.86 -12.92 -2.39
CA THR A 60 -3.54 -12.35 -1.23
C THR A 60 -5.06 -12.58 -1.32
N GLN A 61 -5.66 -12.34 -2.49
CA GLN A 61 -7.09 -12.56 -2.71
C GLN A 61 -7.49 -14.02 -2.55
N ARG A 62 -6.66 -14.96 -3.05
CA ARG A 62 -6.89 -16.41 -2.86
C ARG A 62 -6.79 -16.81 -1.40
N PHE A 63 -5.87 -16.22 -0.65
CA PHE A 63 -5.57 -16.61 0.71
C PHE A 63 -6.50 -15.98 1.75
N LEU A 64 -6.79 -14.68 1.63
CA LEU A 64 -7.62 -13.94 2.57
C LEU A 64 -9.10 -13.88 2.17
N GLY A 65 -9.39 -14.04 0.89
CA GLY A 65 -10.73 -13.87 0.31
C GLY A 65 -11.01 -12.41 -0.09
N ALA A 66 -11.81 -12.26 -1.15
CA ALA A 66 -12.23 -10.93 -1.62
C ALA A 66 -13.01 -10.18 -0.53
N GLY A 67 -12.77 -8.88 -0.41
CA GLY A 67 -13.42 -8.01 0.58
C GLY A 67 -12.82 -8.06 1.99
N ASN A 68 -11.89 -8.96 2.26
CA ASN A 68 -11.24 -9.07 3.56
C ASN A 68 -9.96 -8.23 3.69
N PHE A 69 -9.60 -7.48 2.64
CA PHE A 69 -8.46 -6.57 2.70
C PHE A 69 -8.63 -5.39 1.73
N THR A 70 -8.04 -4.28 2.10
CA THR A 70 -7.66 -3.17 1.22
C THR A 70 -6.17 -3.26 0.97
N TRP A 71 -5.66 -2.63 -0.09
CA TRP A 71 -4.25 -2.73 -0.40
C TRP A 71 -3.68 -1.48 -1.06
N SER A 72 -2.40 -1.29 -0.88
CA SER A 72 -1.59 -0.27 -1.52
C SER A 72 -0.29 -0.87 -2.04
N VAL A 73 0.43 -0.14 -2.87
CA VAL A 73 1.75 -0.52 -3.37
C VAL A 73 2.75 0.62 -3.20
N ILE A 74 3.98 0.26 -2.93
CA ILE A 74 5.18 1.08 -3.14
C ILE A 74 6.16 0.33 -4.03
N GLY A 75 6.65 0.99 -5.07
CA GLY A 75 7.76 0.51 -5.89
C GLY A 75 9.03 1.25 -5.54
N VAL A 76 10.04 0.54 -5.04
CA VAL A 76 11.29 1.16 -4.61
C VAL A 76 12.12 1.58 -5.83
N GLY A 77 12.55 2.84 -5.82
CA GLY A 77 13.37 3.47 -6.85
C GLY A 77 12.58 4.03 -8.04
N TYR A 78 13.27 4.90 -8.79
CA TYR A 78 12.76 5.46 -10.04
C TYR A 78 13.01 4.50 -11.21
N PRO A 79 12.07 4.26 -12.13
CA PRO A 79 10.71 4.81 -12.19
C PRO A 79 9.65 3.93 -11.51
N ALA A 80 10.05 2.89 -10.80
CA ALA A 80 9.16 1.85 -10.26
C ALA A 80 8.04 2.41 -9.37
N GLU A 81 8.33 3.41 -8.53
CA GLU A 81 7.35 4.03 -7.66
C GLU A 81 6.10 4.51 -8.44
N PHE A 82 6.31 5.25 -9.52
CA PHE A 82 5.21 5.80 -10.32
C PHE A 82 4.59 4.76 -11.26
N HIS A 83 5.40 3.85 -11.82
CA HIS A 83 4.89 2.81 -12.71
C HIS A 83 3.98 1.84 -11.97
N LEU A 84 4.40 1.35 -10.80
CA LEU A 84 3.57 0.47 -9.98
C LEU A 84 2.37 1.20 -9.39
N GLY A 85 2.52 2.49 -9.03
CA GLY A 85 1.40 3.33 -8.63
C GLY A 85 0.31 3.41 -9.71
N ALA A 86 0.69 3.64 -10.97
CA ALA A 86 -0.25 3.65 -12.10
C ALA A 86 -0.94 2.28 -12.29
N VAL A 87 -0.19 1.18 -12.19
CA VAL A 87 -0.76 -0.18 -12.28
C VAL A 87 -1.73 -0.44 -11.12
N ALA A 88 -1.37 -0.05 -9.90
CA ALA A 88 -2.26 -0.21 -8.73
C ALA A 88 -3.57 0.56 -8.91
N MET A 89 -3.52 1.80 -9.41
CA MET A 89 -4.72 2.58 -9.71
C MET A 89 -5.63 1.88 -10.72
N ALA A 90 -5.06 1.32 -11.79
CA ALA A 90 -5.80 0.54 -12.78
C ALA A 90 -6.45 -0.72 -12.17
N MET A 91 -5.83 -1.31 -11.15
CA MET A 91 -6.31 -2.51 -10.46
C MET A 91 -7.24 -2.21 -9.26
N GLY A 92 -7.53 -0.93 -8.96
CA GLY A 92 -8.37 -0.53 -7.82
C GLY A 92 -7.65 -0.46 -6.48
N GLY A 93 -6.32 -0.49 -6.46
CA GLY A 93 -5.49 -0.32 -5.28
C GLY A 93 -5.18 1.13 -4.95
N HIS A 94 -4.56 1.33 -3.79
CA HIS A 94 -4.01 2.61 -3.34
C HIS A 94 -2.51 2.68 -3.62
N VAL A 95 -1.91 3.85 -3.43
CA VAL A 95 -0.50 4.09 -3.73
C VAL A 95 0.17 4.80 -2.57
N ARG A 96 1.35 4.33 -2.20
CA ARG A 96 2.30 5.04 -1.34
C ARG A 96 3.43 5.58 -2.20
N VAL A 97 3.88 6.81 -1.92
CA VAL A 97 5.07 7.44 -2.50
C VAL A 97 5.86 8.14 -1.40
N GLY A 98 7.18 8.22 -1.56
CA GLY A 98 8.00 8.96 -0.60
C GLY A 98 9.49 8.84 -0.83
N MET A 99 10.24 9.82 -0.30
CA MET A 99 11.69 9.93 -0.48
C MET A 99 12.49 8.85 0.27
N GLU A 100 11.85 8.08 1.14
CA GLU A 100 12.42 6.86 1.72
C GLU A 100 12.70 5.82 0.62
N ASP A 101 11.76 5.70 -0.32
CA ASP A 101 11.75 4.64 -1.32
C ASP A 101 12.28 5.11 -2.69
N ASN A 102 12.10 6.40 -3.03
CA ASN A 102 12.54 7.00 -4.29
C ASN A 102 12.82 8.48 -4.14
N ILE A 103 14.05 8.90 -4.43
CA ILE A 103 14.47 10.30 -4.35
C ILE A 103 14.32 11.09 -5.67
N TYR A 104 13.77 10.49 -6.74
CA TYR A 104 13.65 11.14 -8.05
C TYR A 104 12.21 11.42 -8.43
N VAL A 105 11.89 12.68 -8.73
CA VAL A 105 10.60 13.07 -9.31
C VAL A 105 10.54 12.81 -10.81
N LYS A 106 11.69 12.84 -11.49
CA LYS A 106 11.86 12.57 -12.91
C LYS A 106 13.25 11.96 -13.14
N ARG A 107 13.47 11.33 -14.28
CA ARG A 107 14.79 10.78 -14.62
C ARG A 107 15.89 11.82 -14.43
N ASN A 108 16.85 11.53 -13.57
CA ASN A 108 17.97 12.40 -13.19
C ASN A 108 17.56 13.74 -12.55
N VAL A 109 16.34 13.87 -12.03
CA VAL A 109 15.88 15.07 -11.31
C VAL A 109 15.45 14.65 -9.92
N LEU A 110 16.17 15.11 -8.91
CA LEU A 110 15.85 14.86 -7.51
C LEU A 110 14.55 15.55 -7.11
N ALA A 111 13.74 14.87 -6.32
CA ALA A 111 12.60 15.48 -5.66
C ALA A 111 13.07 16.45 -4.56
N LYS A 112 12.39 17.57 -4.43
CA LYS A 112 12.66 18.58 -3.40
C LYS A 112 12.03 18.23 -2.05
N SER A 113 10.97 17.43 -2.08
CA SER A 113 10.21 17.01 -0.89
C SER A 113 9.30 15.82 -1.20
N ASN A 114 8.79 15.18 -0.16
CA ASN A 114 7.72 14.19 -0.30
C ASN A 114 6.47 14.77 -1.00
N ALA A 115 6.15 16.04 -0.75
CA ALA A 115 5.00 16.70 -1.38
C ALA A 115 5.11 16.70 -2.91
N GLU A 116 6.30 16.90 -3.48
CA GLU A 116 6.50 16.87 -4.95
C GLU A 116 6.23 15.47 -5.54
N LEU A 117 6.57 14.39 -4.83
CA LEU A 117 6.24 13.03 -5.24
C LEU A 117 4.72 12.78 -5.14
N VAL A 118 4.09 13.27 -4.07
CA VAL A 118 2.62 13.20 -3.90
C VAL A 118 1.91 13.99 -5.00
N GLU A 119 2.31 15.22 -5.30
CA GLU A 119 1.74 16.00 -6.40
C GLU A 119 1.83 15.27 -7.75
N LYS A 120 2.93 14.58 -7.98
CA LYS A 120 3.11 13.80 -9.22
C LYS A 120 2.16 12.60 -9.27
N ILE A 121 2.04 11.82 -8.20
CA ILE A 121 1.16 10.65 -8.21
C ILE A 121 -0.31 11.05 -8.26
N VAL A 122 -0.69 12.19 -7.68
CA VAL A 122 -2.04 12.77 -7.78
C VAL A 122 -2.38 13.11 -9.24
N LYS A 123 -1.47 13.76 -9.98
CA LYS A 123 -1.65 14.02 -11.42
C LYS A 123 -1.82 12.74 -12.23
N ILE A 124 -1.14 11.65 -11.86
CA ILE A 124 -1.35 10.36 -12.50
C ILE A 124 -2.75 9.81 -12.17
N ALA A 125 -3.20 9.92 -10.91
CA ALA A 125 -4.54 9.50 -10.50
C ALA A 125 -5.65 10.24 -11.26
N GLU A 126 -5.49 11.55 -11.48
CA GLU A 126 -6.41 12.36 -12.27
C GLU A 126 -6.56 11.84 -13.72
N LEU A 127 -5.46 11.40 -14.35
CA LEU A 127 -5.49 10.77 -15.68
C LEU A 127 -6.24 9.44 -15.72
N PHE A 128 -6.34 8.75 -14.58
CA PHE A 128 -7.14 7.54 -14.41
C PHE A 128 -8.56 7.84 -13.91
N GLU A 129 -8.96 9.11 -13.84
CA GLU A 129 -10.26 9.55 -13.30
C GLU A 129 -10.53 9.00 -11.88
N ARG A 130 -9.45 8.85 -11.09
CA ARG A 130 -9.51 8.39 -9.70
C ARG A 130 -9.62 9.57 -8.75
N GLU A 131 -10.68 9.56 -7.94
CA GLU A 131 -10.84 10.54 -6.86
C GLU A 131 -9.79 10.32 -5.78
N ILE A 132 -9.27 11.42 -5.24
CA ILE A 132 -8.35 11.41 -4.11
C ILE A 132 -9.16 11.42 -2.83
N ALA A 133 -9.00 10.37 -2.02
CA ALA A 133 -9.68 10.25 -0.74
C ALA A 133 -9.28 11.38 0.22
N THR A 134 -10.24 11.94 0.92
CA THR A 134 -9.99 12.82 2.06
C THR A 134 -9.47 12.01 3.25
N PRO A 135 -8.88 12.65 4.28
CA PRO A 135 -8.51 11.95 5.51
C PRO A 135 -9.67 11.20 6.18
N ASP A 136 -10.90 11.72 6.07
CA ASP A 136 -12.08 11.08 6.64
C ASP A 136 -12.51 9.85 5.82
N ASP A 137 -12.46 9.94 4.49
CA ASP A 137 -12.68 8.78 3.62
C ASP A 137 -11.67 7.67 3.91
N ALA A 138 -10.39 8.02 4.09
CA ALA A 138 -9.34 7.05 4.43
C ALA A 138 -9.60 6.39 5.79
N ARG A 139 -10.01 7.16 6.81
CA ARG A 139 -10.40 6.60 8.12
C ARG A 139 -11.57 5.65 8.01
N GLN A 140 -12.57 6.00 7.23
CA GLN A 140 -13.75 5.15 7.00
C GLN A 140 -13.38 3.87 6.25
N GLN A 141 -12.66 3.97 5.13
CA GLN A 141 -12.26 2.82 4.31
C GLN A 141 -11.38 1.84 5.09
N LEU A 142 -10.44 2.36 5.89
CA LEU A 142 -9.54 1.56 6.71
C LEU A 142 -10.17 1.12 8.03
N GLY A 143 -11.35 1.63 8.39
CA GLY A 143 -12.02 1.32 9.65
C GLY A 143 -11.21 1.75 10.88
N LEU A 144 -10.62 2.95 10.84
CA LEU A 144 -9.80 3.48 11.94
C LEU A 144 -10.66 4.08 13.04
N LYS A 145 -10.16 4.07 14.28
CA LYS A 145 -10.92 4.53 15.45
C LYS A 145 -11.14 6.04 15.53
N GLY A 146 -10.44 6.85 14.73
CA GLY A 146 -10.53 8.31 14.73
C GLY A 146 -9.71 9.01 15.82
N GLY A 147 -9.46 10.31 15.63
CA GLY A 147 -8.62 11.12 16.52
C GLY A 147 -9.24 11.37 17.90
N ASP A 148 -10.58 11.40 17.97
CA ASP A 148 -11.36 11.57 19.20
C ASP A 148 -11.25 10.40 20.20
N LYS A 149 -10.79 9.25 19.71
CA LYS A 149 -10.64 8.00 20.48
C LYS A 149 -9.19 7.63 20.78
N VAL A 150 -8.25 8.50 20.46
CA VAL A 150 -6.83 8.32 20.82
C VAL A 150 -6.52 9.10 22.10
N LYS A 151 -5.65 8.54 22.92
CA LYS A 151 -5.24 9.14 24.21
C LYS A 151 -3.75 9.48 24.13
N PHE A 152 -3.42 10.63 23.57
CA PHE A 152 -2.10 11.26 23.63
C PHE A 152 -2.22 12.76 23.62
#